data_964e9dcaa5af2948fb80e071235f0d13
#
_entry.id   964e9dcaa5af2948fb80e071235f0d13
#
_cell.length_a   1.000
_cell.length_b   1.000
_cell.length_c   1.000
_cell.angle_alpha   90.00
_cell.angle_beta   90.00
_cell.angle_gamma   90.00
#
_symmetry.space_group_name_H-M   'P 1'
#
loop_
_entity.id
_entity.type
_entity.pdbx_description
1 polymer ?
#
loop_
_entity_poly.entity_id
_entity_poly.type
_entity_poly.pdbx_seq_one_letter_code
_entity_poly.pdbx_strand_id
1 'polypeptide(L)'
;MDVNVKDVRKLTNQDELAQIAVKSPDKYVRRAAVKNVTDEDVLMDIIKTDDSAMVRKVAVNRIGNEKALENIALKDPAHSVRKSAVNKINDENVLVHIARCDPNNGVRQLAWDKIKKINPNLILAAEDVFRIFDEERLIEIAQNDEDYRVRQEAVKGIGDEAILISIIEKETYKEVLKPAVRNPNLKDKDVLANYAKNNPNWNVRLAAVGNGNIDQDIVYEVAKEDKTWYVRNEAVSYIDDELRLKEIAKTDLHSWIRVNAIKHIEDMAFILDVIESDENRFVRESAKVRLKKLLS
;
A
#
# COMPACT_ATOMS: atom_id res chain seq x y z
N MET A 1 13.13 36.45 38.27
CA MET A 1 12.07 35.84 39.11
C MET A 1 11.98 34.38 38.70
N ASP A 2 12.24 33.46 39.62
CA ASP A 2 11.95 32.04 39.38
C ASP A 2 10.44 31.81 39.46
N VAL A 3 9.78 32.05 38.36
CA VAL A 3 8.31 31.84 38.25
C VAL A 3 8.09 30.36 38.00
N ASN A 4 7.36 29.70 38.91
CA ASN A 4 7.04 28.29 38.75
C ASN A 4 5.66 28.07 38.10
N VAL A 5 5.44 26.84 37.60
CA VAL A 5 4.20 26.46 36.88
C VAL A 5 2.92 26.69 37.68
N LYS A 6 2.97 26.56 39.06
CA LYS A 6 1.78 26.74 39.92
C LYS A 6 1.37 28.18 39.96
N ASP A 7 2.34 29.12 40.05
CA ASP A 7 2.08 30.56 40.12
C ASP A 7 1.55 31.07 38.78
N VAL A 8 2.15 30.65 37.65
CA VAL A 8 1.68 31.01 36.29
C VAL A 8 0.22 30.62 36.05
N ARG A 9 -0.22 29.47 36.53
CA ARG A 9 -1.62 29.03 36.36
C ARG A 9 -2.66 29.95 37.03
N LYS A 10 -2.24 30.76 37.97
CA LYS A 10 -3.10 31.71 38.70
C LYS A 10 -3.06 33.12 38.12
N LEU A 11 -2.11 33.38 37.20
CA LEU A 11 -1.97 34.69 36.58
C LEU A 11 -3.13 34.97 35.62
N THR A 12 -3.62 36.23 35.69
CA THR A 12 -4.67 36.74 34.80
C THR A 12 -4.21 37.94 33.99
N ASN A 13 -3.11 38.59 34.39
CA ASN A 13 -2.53 39.73 33.67
C ASN A 13 -1.96 39.23 32.31
N GLN A 14 -2.51 39.74 31.22
CA GLN A 14 -2.16 39.30 29.87
C GLN A 14 -0.75 39.69 29.43
N ASP A 15 -0.29 40.89 29.83
CA ASP A 15 1.06 41.35 29.49
C ASP A 15 2.14 40.49 30.19
N GLU A 16 1.90 40.15 31.45
CA GLU A 16 2.78 39.27 32.21
C GLU A 16 2.76 37.84 31.67
N LEU A 17 1.58 37.31 31.32
CA LEU A 17 1.44 36.01 30.69
C LEU A 17 2.16 35.93 29.34
N ALA A 18 2.02 36.97 28.52
CA ALA A 18 2.71 37.06 27.22
C ALA A 18 4.24 37.08 27.40
N GLN A 19 4.75 37.87 28.34
CA GLN A 19 6.18 37.92 28.64
C GLN A 19 6.73 36.56 29.09
N ILE A 20 6.03 35.90 30.02
CA ILE A 20 6.41 34.57 30.52
C ILE A 20 6.34 33.53 29.39
N ALA A 21 5.29 33.56 28.58
CA ALA A 21 5.08 32.63 27.48
C ALA A 21 6.20 32.67 26.42
N VAL A 22 6.78 33.86 26.20
CA VAL A 22 7.85 34.06 25.19
C VAL A 22 9.23 33.92 25.80
N LYS A 23 9.46 34.47 27.02
CA LYS A 23 10.84 34.64 27.53
C LYS A 23 11.30 33.61 28.57
N SER A 24 10.38 32.84 29.19
CA SER A 24 10.81 31.85 30.18
C SER A 24 11.71 30.77 29.58
N PRO A 25 12.85 30.43 30.20
CA PRO A 25 13.73 29.36 29.73
C PRO A 25 13.09 27.97 29.88
N ASP A 26 12.16 27.80 30.83
CA ASP A 26 11.48 26.53 31.07
C ASP A 26 10.23 26.39 30.20
N LYS A 27 10.26 25.41 29.30
CA LYS A 27 9.14 25.08 28.42
C LYS A 27 7.85 24.70 29.14
N TYR A 28 7.92 24.19 30.37
CA TYR A 28 6.73 23.88 31.18
C TYR A 28 6.07 25.16 31.73
N VAL A 29 6.89 26.15 32.07
CA VAL A 29 6.44 27.47 32.48
C VAL A 29 5.85 28.23 31.28
N ARG A 30 6.54 28.24 30.10
CA ARG A 30 5.98 28.81 28.87
C ARG A 30 4.64 28.16 28.51
N ARG A 31 4.58 26.80 28.50
CA ARG A 31 3.33 26.07 28.25
C ARG A 31 2.20 26.44 29.21
N ALA A 32 2.50 26.66 30.49
CA ALA A 32 1.50 27.04 31.46
C ALA A 32 0.95 28.46 31.19
N ALA A 33 1.81 29.39 30.80
CA ALA A 33 1.42 30.75 30.44
C ALA A 33 0.56 30.76 29.15
N VAL A 34 0.97 30.06 28.11
CA VAL A 34 0.26 29.94 26.81
C VAL A 34 -1.19 29.48 26.99
N LYS A 35 -1.47 28.66 27.99
CA LYS A 35 -2.85 28.22 28.28
C LYS A 35 -3.80 29.35 28.61
N ASN A 36 -3.28 30.44 29.18
CA ASN A 36 -4.06 31.58 29.66
C ASN A 36 -3.89 32.84 28.77
N VAL A 37 -2.95 32.85 27.83
CA VAL A 37 -2.80 33.92 26.81
C VAL A 37 -4.03 33.97 25.94
N THR A 38 -4.62 35.17 25.78
CA THR A 38 -5.79 35.40 24.90
C THR A 38 -5.45 36.16 23.62
N ASP A 39 -4.32 36.85 23.61
CA ASP A 39 -3.84 37.60 22.46
C ASP A 39 -3.39 36.64 21.34
N GLU A 40 -4.09 36.69 20.18
CA GLU A 40 -3.83 35.78 19.04
C GLU A 40 -2.50 36.08 18.36
N ASP A 41 -2.06 37.34 18.35
CA ASP A 41 -0.77 37.72 17.76
C ASP A 41 0.39 37.14 18.57
N VAL A 42 0.30 37.17 19.88
CA VAL A 42 1.26 36.54 20.80
C VAL A 42 1.27 35.02 20.60
N LEU A 43 0.10 34.38 20.44
CA LEU A 43 -0.02 32.98 20.20
C LEU A 43 0.59 32.60 18.86
N MET A 44 0.39 33.39 17.81
CA MET A 44 0.97 33.21 16.49
C MET A 44 2.49 33.35 16.49
N ASP A 45 3.05 34.25 17.25
CA ASP A 45 4.49 34.42 17.43
C ASP A 45 5.10 33.20 18.11
N ILE A 46 4.47 32.70 19.16
CA ILE A 46 4.88 31.47 19.86
C ILE A 46 4.84 30.27 18.93
N ILE A 47 3.82 30.12 18.09
CA ILE A 47 3.72 29.02 17.13
C ILE A 47 4.88 29.08 16.13
N LYS A 48 5.31 30.24 15.72
CA LYS A 48 6.41 30.42 14.76
C LYS A 48 7.79 30.23 15.38
N THR A 49 7.98 30.63 16.63
CA THR A 49 9.30 30.83 17.20
C THR A 49 9.68 29.88 18.34
N ASP A 50 8.70 29.32 19.08
CA ASP A 50 9.01 28.44 20.22
C ASP A 50 9.64 27.12 19.73
N ASP A 51 10.76 26.75 20.33
CA ASP A 51 11.49 25.51 20.03
C ASP A 51 10.74 24.24 20.45
N SER A 52 9.87 24.35 21.46
CA SER A 52 9.14 23.22 22.02
C SER A 52 7.82 22.95 21.29
N ALA A 53 7.73 21.82 20.60
CA ALA A 53 6.47 21.35 20.02
C ALA A 53 5.31 21.28 21.05
N MET A 54 5.61 21.05 22.33
CA MET A 54 4.62 21.00 23.38
C MET A 54 4.00 22.38 23.63
N VAL A 55 4.79 23.45 23.53
CA VAL A 55 4.32 24.83 23.70
C VAL A 55 3.54 25.27 22.47
N ARG A 56 4.11 25.05 21.25
CA ARG A 56 3.43 25.36 19.99
C ARG A 56 2.06 24.66 19.90
N LYS A 57 2.00 23.37 20.28
CA LYS A 57 0.74 22.61 20.30
C LYS A 57 -0.35 23.27 21.16
N VAL A 58 0.01 23.81 22.33
CA VAL A 58 -0.95 24.49 23.20
C VAL A 58 -1.41 25.79 22.56
N ALA A 59 -0.51 26.56 21.94
CA ALA A 59 -0.86 27.78 21.23
C ALA A 59 -1.80 27.52 20.05
N VAL A 60 -1.54 26.46 19.24
CA VAL A 60 -2.43 26.04 18.15
C VAL A 60 -3.85 25.73 18.63
N ASN A 61 -4.00 25.11 19.79
CA ASN A 61 -5.34 24.84 20.34
C ASN A 61 -6.11 26.11 20.74
N ARG A 62 -5.41 27.24 20.87
CA ARG A 62 -5.96 28.54 21.33
C ARG A 62 -6.34 29.48 20.19
N ILE A 63 -5.70 29.37 19.02
CA ILE A 63 -5.99 30.24 17.87
C ILE A 63 -7.25 29.79 17.12
N GLY A 64 -7.96 30.77 16.51
CA GLY A 64 -9.15 30.55 15.69
C GLY A 64 -8.95 30.80 14.20
N ASN A 65 -7.85 31.41 13.81
CA ASN A 65 -7.57 31.76 12.41
C ASN A 65 -7.39 30.52 11.52
N GLU A 66 -8.34 30.28 10.62
CA GLU A 66 -8.39 29.09 9.77
C GLU A 66 -7.18 29.00 8.83
N LYS A 67 -6.80 30.11 8.16
CA LYS A 67 -5.61 30.13 7.29
C LYS A 67 -4.31 29.85 8.04
N ALA A 68 -4.20 30.31 9.27
CA ALA A 68 -3.05 30.00 10.11
C ALA A 68 -3.03 28.51 10.47
N LEU A 69 -4.17 27.94 10.84
CA LEU A 69 -4.31 26.52 11.14
C LEU A 69 -3.93 25.63 9.94
N GLU A 70 -4.38 25.99 8.72
CA GLU A 70 -4.01 25.30 7.48
C GLU A 70 -2.49 25.31 7.24
N ASN A 71 -1.87 26.48 7.37
CA ASN A 71 -0.42 26.60 7.20
C ASN A 71 0.37 25.80 8.22
N ILE A 72 -0.08 25.79 9.49
CA ILE A 72 0.53 25.02 10.56
C ILE A 72 0.35 23.51 10.31
N ALA A 73 -0.83 23.07 9.90
CA ALA A 73 -1.11 21.67 9.59
C ALA A 73 -0.24 21.14 8.42
N LEU A 74 0.14 22.00 7.50
CA LEU A 74 0.98 21.65 6.35
C LEU A 74 2.48 21.72 6.66
N LYS A 75 2.92 22.61 7.55
CA LYS A 75 4.34 23.00 7.63
C LYS A 75 5.02 22.81 8.98
N ASP A 76 4.29 22.67 10.11
CA ASP A 76 4.98 22.50 11.40
C ASP A 76 5.84 21.22 11.40
N PRO A 77 7.11 21.29 11.84
CA PRO A 77 7.98 20.11 11.83
C PRO A 77 7.48 18.98 12.73
N ALA A 78 6.74 19.29 13.79
CA ALA A 78 6.26 18.29 14.74
C ALA A 78 4.87 17.76 14.37
N HIS A 79 4.75 16.47 14.10
CA HIS A 79 3.47 15.84 13.78
C HIS A 79 2.38 16.08 14.84
N SER A 80 2.76 16.19 16.12
CA SER A 80 1.81 16.44 17.21
C SER A 80 1.18 17.84 17.15
N VAL A 81 1.89 18.81 16.57
CA VAL A 81 1.40 20.18 16.33
C VAL A 81 0.49 20.17 15.09
N ARG A 82 0.94 19.53 13.99
CA ARG A 82 0.11 19.36 12.80
C ARG A 82 -1.22 18.65 13.12
N LYS A 83 -1.22 17.58 13.93
CA LYS A 83 -2.45 16.93 14.42
C LYS A 83 -3.40 17.90 15.13
N SER A 84 -2.86 18.79 15.97
CA SER A 84 -3.69 19.76 16.68
C SER A 84 -4.34 20.77 15.73
N ALA A 85 -3.64 21.19 14.69
CA ALA A 85 -4.20 22.06 13.65
C ALA A 85 -5.26 21.32 12.82
N VAL A 86 -4.98 20.09 12.36
CA VAL A 86 -5.93 19.25 11.61
C VAL A 86 -7.25 19.06 12.35
N ASN A 87 -7.24 18.90 13.68
CA ASN A 87 -8.47 18.79 14.46
C ASN A 87 -9.39 20.03 14.34
N LYS A 88 -8.84 21.19 14.00
CA LYS A 88 -9.58 22.46 13.94
C LYS A 88 -9.95 22.89 12.51
N ILE A 89 -9.33 22.32 11.49
CA ILE A 89 -9.60 22.63 10.07
C ILE A 89 -10.87 21.90 9.64
N ASN A 90 -11.71 22.57 8.84
CA ASN A 90 -12.89 21.99 8.21
C ASN A 90 -12.87 22.10 6.69
N ASP A 91 -11.87 22.75 6.09
CA ASP A 91 -11.71 22.78 4.64
C ASP A 91 -11.39 21.39 4.10
N GLU A 92 -12.29 20.84 3.28
CA GLU A 92 -12.19 19.49 2.70
C GLU A 92 -10.95 19.35 1.82
N ASN A 93 -10.64 20.36 1.00
CA ASN A 93 -9.49 20.30 0.07
C ASN A 93 -8.16 20.25 0.83
N VAL A 94 -8.05 21.05 1.89
CA VAL A 94 -6.87 21.04 2.77
C VAL A 94 -6.74 19.70 3.49
N LEU A 95 -7.84 19.18 4.02
CA LEU A 95 -7.85 17.87 4.67
C LEU A 95 -7.49 16.75 3.69
N VAL A 96 -8.01 16.75 2.47
CA VAL A 96 -7.65 15.79 1.41
C VAL A 96 -6.16 15.88 1.10
N HIS A 97 -5.61 17.09 0.96
CA HIS A 97 -4.18 17.26 0.71
C HIS A 97 -3.33 16.71 1.87
N ILE A 98 -3.70 16.97 3.12
CA ILE A 98 -2.99 16.45 4.31
C ILE A 98 -3.10 14.93 4.38
N ALA A 99 -4.29 14.37 4.13
CA ALA A 99 -4.53 12.93 4.12
C ALA A 99 -3.68 12.20 3.08
N ARG A 100 -3.40 12.86 1.95
CA ARG A 100 -2.55 12.33 0.87
C ARG A 100 -1.06 12.47 1.16
N CYS A 101 -0.62 13.61 1.71
CA CYS A 101 0.76 14.06 1.60
C CYS A 101 1.51 14.19 2.94
N ASP A 102 0.85 14.15 4.10
CA ASP A 102 1.56 14.30 5.38
C ASP A 102 2.53 13.12 5.60
N PRO A 103 3.79 13.38 6.01
CA PRO A 103 4.76 12.31 6.22
C PRO A 103 4.40 11.38 7.40
N ASN A 104 3.56 11.84 8.33
CA ASN A 104 3.17 11.05 9.50
C ASN A 104 1.81 10.37 9.28
N ASN A 105 1.78 9.03 9.37
CA ASN A 105 0.57 8.24 9.19
C ASN A 105 -0.59 8.69 10.09
N GLY A 106 -0.33 8.91 11.38
CA GLY A 106 -1.39 9.34 12.29
C GLY A 106 -1.94 10.77 12.05
N VAL A 107 -1.25 11.60 11.24
CA VAL A 107 -1.81 12.89 10.75
C VAL A 107 -2.69 12.62 9.54
N ARG A 108 -2.23 11.78 8.60
CA ARG A 108 -3.03 11.37 7.44
C ARG A 108 -4.35 10.74 7.88
N GLN A 109 -4.28 9.77 8.80
CA GLN A 109 -5.48 9.08 9.32
C GLN A 109 -6.47 10.06 9.95
N LEU A 110 -6.00 10.97 10.80
CA LEU A 110 -6.85 11.98 11.43
C LEU A 110 -7.56 12.87 10.39
N ALA A 111 -6.86 13.25 9.32
CA ALA A 111 -7.43 14.03 8.23
C ALA A 111 -8.53 13.23 7.51
N TRP A 112 -8.30 11.95 7.20
CA TRP A 112 -9.30 11.06 6.61
C TRP A 112 -10.52 10.88 7.50
N ASP A 113 -10.35 10.65 8.79
CA ASP A 113 -11.46 10.51 9.75
C ASP A 113 -12.32 11.76 9.80
N LYS A 114 -11.71 12.93 9.64
CA LYS A 114 -12.45 14.19 9.56
C LYS A 114 -13.20 14.35 8.24
N ILE A 115 -12.55 14.03 7.12
CA ILE A 115 -13.18 14.08 5.79
C ILE A 115 -14.44 13.21 5.78
N LYS A 116 -14.35 11.98 6.28
CA LYS A 116 -15.51 11.08 6.36
C LYS A 116 -16.68 11.65 7.17
N LYS A 117 -16.40 12.45 8.21
CA LYS A 117 -17.44 13.11 9.01
C LYS A 117 -18.06 14.28 8.27
N ILE A 118 -17.27 15.02 7.50
CA ILE A 118 -17.71 16.19 6.72
C ILE A 118 -18.44 15.75 5.45
N ASN A 119 -17.85 14.81 4.73
CA ASN A 119 -18.37 14.28 3.47
C ASN A 119 -18.28 12.75 3.45
N PRO A 120 -19.30 12.03 3.98
CA PRO A 120 -19.33 10.57 4.01
C PRO A 120 -19.31 9.93 2.61
N ASN A 121 -19.70 10.67 1.58
CA ASN A 121 -19.79 10.19 0.20
C ASN A 121 -18.54 10.53 -0.64
N LEU A 122 -17.48 11.05 -0.03
CA LEU A 122 -16.26 11.32 -0.76
C LEU A 122 -15.67 10.03 -1.32
N ILE A 123 -15.61 9.94 -2.65
CA ILE A 123 -14.99 8.83 -3.36
C ILE A 123 -13.48 9.04 -3.36
N LEU A 124 -12.73 8.09 -2.82
CA LEU A 124 -11.28 8.06 -2.92
C LEU A 124 -10.87 7.79 -4.37
N ALA A 125 -9.87 8.50 -4.86
CA ALA A 125 -9.22 8.11 -6.10
C ALA A 125 -8.29 6.92 -5.86
N ALA A 126 -8.17 6.02 -6.84
CA ALA A 126 -7.33 4.83 -6.70
C ALA A 126 -5.85 5.18 -6.38
N GLU A 127 -5.35 6.31 -6.91
CA GLU A 127 -4.01 6.81 -6.63
C GLU A 127 -3.78 7.28 -5.18
N ASP A 128 -4.84 7.46 -4.39
CA ASP A 128 -4.71 7.83 -2.98
C ASP A 128 -4.52 6.63 -2.07
N VAL A 129 -5.01 5.48 -2.49
CA VAL A 129 -5.02 4.25 -1.67
C VAL A 129 -3.61 3.75 -1.37
N PHE A 130 -2.67 3.83 -2.33
CA PHE A 130 -1.29 3.36 -2.13
C PHE A 130 -0.52 4.13 -1.05
N ARG A 131 -1.04 5.28 -0.59
CA ARG A 131 -0.48 6.09 0.51
C ARG A 131 -1.07 5.76 1.87
N ILE A 132 -2.03 4.85 1.93
CA ILE A 132 -2.63 4.37 3.18
C ILE A 132 -1.77 3.22 3.70
N PHE A 133 -1.17 3.41 4.88
CA PHE A 133 -0.35 2.40 5.56
C PHE A 133 -1.07 1.75 6.75
N ASP A 134 -2.32 2.13 6.97
CA ASP A 134 -3.18 1.56 8.00
C ASP A 134 -3.96 0.39 7.40
N GLU A 135 -3.68 -0.83 7.86
CA GLU A 135 -4.26 -2.04 7.30
C GLU A 135 -5.78 -2.13 7.56
N GLU A 136 -6.26 -1.70 8.73
CA GLU A 136 -7.70 -1.69 9.04
C GLU A 136 -8.45 -0.82 8.03
N ARG A 137 -7.85 0.31 7.66
CA ARG A 137 -8.40 1.21 6.66
C ARG A 137 -8.38 0.61 5.25
N LEU A 138 -7.28 -0.06 4.88
CA LEU A 138 -7.21 -0.78 3.59
C LEU A 138 -8.26 -1.88 3.50
N ILE A 139 -8.48 -2.62 4.58
CA ILE A 139 -9.52 -3.65 4.67
C ILE A 139 -10.90 -3.03 4.46
N GLU A 140 -11.22 -1.96 5.18
CA GLU A 140 -12.51 -1.25 5.04
C GLU A 140 -12.75 -0.81 3.58
N ILE A 141 -11.73 -0.22 2.95
CA ILE A 141 -11.81 0.23 1.55
C ILE A 141 -11.98 -0.97 0.61
N ALA A 142 -11.14 -2.00 0.74
CA ALA A 142 -11.17 -3.17 -0.13
C ALA A 142 -12.51 -3.93 -0.08
N GLN A 143 -13.19 -3.88 1.05
CA GLN A 143 -14.47 -4.56 1.24
C GLN A 143 -15.68 -3.73 0.82
N ASN A 144 -15.62 -2.39 0.94
CA ASN A 144 -16.82 -1.57 0.94
C ASN A 144 -16.82 -0.40 -0.07
N ASP A 145 -15.68 -0.04 -0.68
CA ASP A 145 -15.65 1.07 -1.62
C ASP A 145 -16.43 0.72 -2.90
N GLU A 146 -17.23 1.66 -3.41
CA GLU A 146 -18.05 1.44 -4.61
C GLU A 146 -17.18 1.32 -5.88
N ASP A 147 -16.07 2.05 -5.96
CA ASP A 147 -15.16 2.00 -7.11
C ASP A 147 -14.20 0.81 -7.00
N TYR A 148 -14.35 -0.16 -7.92
CA TYR A 148 -13.48 -1.34 -7.98
C TYR A 148 -11.99 -0.98 -8.12
N ARG A 149 -11.64 0.17 -8.73
CA ARG A 149 -10.24 0.62 -8.87
C ARG A 149 -9.65 0.98 -7.51
N VAL A 150 -10.46 1.57 -6.65
CA VAL A 150 -10.09 1.90 -5.26
C VAL A 150 -9.91 0.61 -4.45
N ARG A 151 -10.86 -0.35 -4.58
CA ARG A 151 -10.73 -1.67 -3.96
C ARG A 151 -9.50 -2.44 -4.46
N GLN A 152 -9.21 -2.37 -5.77
CA GLN A 152 -8.04 -2.98 -6.40
C GLN A 152 -6.72 -2.51 -5.77
N GLU A 153 -6.58 -1.22 -5.51
CA GLU A 153 -5.38 -0.68 -4.88
C GLU A 153 -5.30 -1.07 -3.40
N ALA A 154 -6.43 -1.04 -2.69
CA ALA A 154 -6.47 -1.37 -1.26
C ALA A 154 -6.07 -2.83 -0.99
N VAL A 155 -6.54 -3.78 -1.79
CA VAL A 155 -6.28 -5.21 -1.59
C VAL A 155 -4.80 -5.58 -1.69
N LYS A 156 -3.98 -4.77 -2.38
CA LYS A 156 -2.53 -4.99 -2.51
C LYS A 156 -1.78 -4.82 -1.18
N GLY A 157 -2.31 -4.00 -0.28
CA GLY A 157 -1.68 -3.68 1.00
C GLY A 157 -2.18 -4.51 2.18
N ILE A 158 -3.10 -5.46 1.96
CA ILE A 158 -3.65 -6.31 3.03
C ILE A 158 -2.69 -7.45 3.33
N GLY A 159 -2.33 -7.59 4.62
CA GLY A 159 -1.48 -8.66 5.12
C GLY A 159 -2.26 -9.84 5.72
N ASP A 160 -3.48 -9.60 6.18
CA ASP A 160 -4.34 -10.62 6.79
C ASP A 160 -4.91 -11.58 5.73
N GLU A 161 -4.50 -12.86 5.81
CA GLU A 161 -4.92 -13.90 4.88
C GLU A 161 -6.42 -14.20 4.93
N ALA A 162 -7.01 -14.24 6.12
CA ALA A 162 -8.44 -14.55 6.26
C ALA A 162 -9.30 -13.45 5.62
N ILE A 163 -8.86 -12.21 5.73
CA ILE A 163 -9.51 -11.06 5.08
C ILE A 163 -9.35 -11.15 3.55
N LEU A 164 -8.14 -11.49 3.05
CA LEU A 164 -7.93 -11.70 1.61
C LEU A 164 -8.87 -12.77 1.05
N ILE A 165 -8.99 -13.91 1.74
CA ILE A 165 -9.90 -14.99 1.34
C ILE A 165 -11.35 -14.49 1.33
N SER A 166 -11.78 -13.78 2.39
CA SER A 166 -13.14 -13.22 2.45
C SER A 166 -13.45 -12.23 1.32
N ILE A 167 -12.45 -11.42 0.91
CA ILE A 167 -12.59 -10.51 -0.24
C ILE A 167 -12.68 -11.32 -1.54
N ILE A 168 -11.79 -12.29 -1.74
CA ILE A 168 -11.73 -13.13 -2.94
C ILE A 168 -13.05 -13.87 -3.17
N GLU A 169 -13.69 -14.36 -2.12
CA GLU A 169 -14.95 -15.09 -2.18
C GLU A 169 -16.15 -14.22 -2.58
N LYS A 170 -16.12 -12.94 -2.23
CA LYS A 170 -17.25 -12.01 -2.46
C LYS A 170 -17.08 -11.13 -3.70
N GLU A 171 -15.83 -10.92 -4.12
CA GLU A 171 -15.51 -9.99 -5.21
C GLU A 171 -15.85 -10.60 -6.58
N THR A 172 -16.43 -9.80 -7.44
CA THR A 172 -16.80 -10.19 -8.80
C THR A 172 -15.93 -9.55 -9.89
N TYR A 173 -15.29 -8.43 -9.56
CA TYR A 173 -14.42 -7.72 -10.51
C TYR A 173 -13.06 -8.40 -10.61
N LYS A 174 -12.72 -8.90 -11.81
CA LYS A 174 -11.43 -9.54 -12.09
C LYS A 174 -10.22 -8.62 -11.79
N GLU A 175 -10.41 -7.31 -11.93
CA GLU A 175 -9.40 -6.29 -11.65
C GLU A 175 -8.99 -6.29 -10.17
N VAL A 176 -9.93 -6.57 -9.26
CA VAL A 176 -9.69 -6.69 -7.81
C VAL A 176 -9.23 -8.10 -7.45
N LEU A 177 -9.86 -9.12 -8.05
CA LEU A 177 -9.49 -10.53 -7.83
C LEU A 177 -8.02 -10.82 -8.18
N LYS A 178 -7.51 -10.27 -9.29
CA LYS A 178 -6.13 -10.49 -9.71
C LYS A 178 -5.08 -10.13 -8.64
N PRO A 179 -5.03 -8.88 -8.14
CA PRO A 179 -4.08 -8.52 -7.09
C PRO A 179 -4.37 -9.21 -5.76
N ALA A 180 -5.64 -9.54 -5.45
CA ALA A 180 -5.98 -10.28 -4.25
C ALA A 180 -5.39 -11.70 -4.26
N VAL A 181 -5.64 -12.45 -5.33
CA VAL A 181 -5.13 -13.82 -5.52
C VAL A 181 -3.59 -13.84 -5.66
N ARG A 182 -2.99 -12.80 -6.24
CA ARG A 182 -1.54 -12.66 -6.36
C ARG A 182 -0.86 -12.09 -5.12
N ASN A 183 -1.61 -11.67 -4.10
CA ASN A 183 -1.04 -11.11 -2.88
C ASN A 183 -0.12 -12.16 -2.20
N PRO A 184 1.13 -11.81 -1.86
CA PRO A 184 2.09 -12.75 -1.26
C PRO A 184 1.69 -13.22 0.14
N ASN A 185 0.73 -12.54 0.78
CA ASN A 185 0.20 -12.95 2.08
C ASN A 185 -0.92 -13.99 1.96
N LEU A 186 -1.44 -14.25 0.77
CA LEU A 186 -2.33 -15.39 0.49
C LEU A 186 -1.47 -16.66 0.34
N LYS A 187 -1.54 -17.54 1.33
CA LYS A 187 -0.73 -18.77 1.45
C LYS A 187 -1.58 -20.04 1.39
N ASP A 188 -2.90 -19.91 1.51
CA ASP A 188 -3.83 -21.02 1.45
C ASP A 188 -3.73 -21.73 0.09
N LYS A 189 -3.18 -22.94 0.12
CA LYS A 189 -2.91 -23.73 -1.09
C LYS A 189 -4.17 -24.21 -1.79
N ASP A 190 -5.24 -24.48 -1.03
CA ASP A 190 -6.51 -24.95 -1.59
C ASP A 190 -7.23 -23.81 -2.30
N VAL A 191 -7.23 -22.62 -1.72
CA VAL A 191 -7.73 -21.40 -2.38
C VAL A 191 -6.96 -21.12 -3.66
N LEU A 192 -5.62 -21.11 -3.59
CA LEU A 192 -4.77 -20.88 -4.77
C LEU A 192 -5.01 -21.93 -5.86
N ALA A 193 -5.07 -23.20 -5.51
CA ALA A 193 -5.34 -24.29 -6.44
C ALA A 193 -6.70 -24.14 -7.12
N ASN A 194 -7.74 -23.82 -6.33
CA ASN A 194 -9.07 -23.60 -6.87
C ASN A 194 -9.12 -22.44 -7.86
N TYR A 195 -8.49 -21.32 -7.53
CA TYR A 195 -8.48 -20.15 -8.42
C TYR A 195 -7.59 -20.36 -9.65
N ALA A 196 -6.49 -21.10 -9.54
CA ALA A 196 -5.61 -21.44 -10.67
C ALA A 196 -6.27 -22.38 -11.68
N LYS A 197 -7.08 -23.33 -11.21
CA LYS A 197 -7.71 -24.35 -12.05
C LYS A 197 -9.11 -23.98 -12.55
N ASN A 198 -9.94 -23.44 -11.66
CA ASN A 198 -11.39 -23.37 -11.86
C ASN A 198 -11.94 -21.98 -12.14
N ASN A 199 -11.19 -20.90 -11.91
CA ASN A 199 -11.74 -19.57 -12.15
C ASN A 199 -12.08 -19.37 -13.63
N PRO A 200 -13.31 -18.90 -13.98
CA PRO A 200 -13.71 -18.71 -15.37
C PRO A 200 -12.84 -17.72 -16.14
N ASN A 201 -12.29 -16.71 -15.42
CA ASN A 201 -11.45 -15.71 -16.03
C ASN A 201 -9.98 -16.14 -16.07
N TRP A 202 -9.44 -16.28 -17.27
CA TRP A 202 -8.04 -16.70 -17.47
C TRP A 202 -7.01 -15.76 -16.83
N ASN A 203 -7.29 -14.43 -16.71
CA ASN A 203 -6.40 -13.49 -16.03
C ASN A 203 -6.29 -13.75 -14.53
N VAL A 204 -7.37 -14.24 -13.92
CA VAL A 204 -7.38 -14.61 -12.49
C VAL A 204 -6.63 -15.93 -12.31
N ARG A 205 -6.85 -16.93 -13.20
CA ARG A 205 -6.08 -18.18 -13.18
C ARG A 205 -4.57 -17.89 -13.31
N LEU A 206 -4.20 -17.04 -14.26
CA LEU A 206 -2.81 -16.60 -14.47
C LEU A 206 -2.24 -15.90 -13.21
N ALA A 207 -3.04 -15.09 -12.52
CA ALA A 207 -2.62 -14.44 -11.28
C ALA A 207 -2.38 -15.44 -10.14
N ALA A 208 -3.23 -16.47 -10.03
CA ALA A 208 -3.07 -17.54 -9.05
C ALA A 208 -1.80 -18.37 -9.31
N VAL A 209 -1.54 -18.74 -10.55
CA VAL A 209 -0.29 -19.42 -10.95
C VAL A 209 0.95 -18.60 -10.59
N GLY A 210 0.87 -17.27 -10.73
CA GLY A 210 1.97 -16.36 -10.40
C GLY A 210 2.09 -16.02 -8.90
N ASN A 211 1.29 -16.64 -8.02
CA ASN A 211 1.48 -16.51 -6.59
C ASN A 211 2.58 -17.48 -6.13
N GLY A 212 3.62 -16.95 -5.48
CA GLY A 212 4.77 -17.75 -5.04
C GLY A 212 4.46 -18.82 -3.97
N ASN A 213 3.25 -18.84 -3.40
CA ASN A 213 2.83 -19.82 -2.41
C ASN A 213 2.03 -20.99 -3.01
N ILE A 214 1.75 -20.96 -4.33
CA ILE A 214 1.04 -22.06 -5.00
C ILE A 214 1.86 -23.35 -5.01
N ASP A 215 1.16 -24.50 -4.94
CA ASP A 215 1.82 -25.79 -4.98
C ASP A 215 2.38 -26.11 -6.38
N GLN A 216 3.61 -26.64 -6.44
CA GLN A 216 4.27 -26.98 -7.69
C GLN A 216 3.54 -28.05 -8.51
N ASP A 217 2.80 -28.97 -7.86
CA ASP A 217 1.98 -29.94 -8.55
C ASP A 217 0.81 -29.28 -9.28
N ILE A 218 0.19 -28.27 -8.65
CA ILE A 218 -0.88 -27.48 -9.27
C ILE A 218 -0.35 -26.64 -10.43
N VAL A 219 0.83 -26.01 -10.27
CA VAL A 219 1.48 -25.25 -11.34
C VAL A 219 1.70 -26.15 -12.57
N TYR A 220 2.22 -27.35 -12.35
CA TYR A 220 2.47 -28.33 -13.43
C TYR A 220 1.17 -28.81 -14.08
N GLU A 221 0.13 -29.11 -13.31
CA GLU A 221 -1.19 -29.50 -13.83
C GLU A 221 -1.78 -28.38 -14.71
N VAL A 222 -1.73 -27.12 -14.23
CA VAL A 222 -2.18 -25.96 -15.01
C VAL A 222 -1.35 -25.75 -16.27
N ALA A 223 -0.02 -25.97 -16.21
CA ALA A 223 0.86 -25.86 -17.36
C ALA A 223 0.53 -26.89 -18.46
N LYS A 224 -0.02 -28.04 -18.09
CA LYS A 224 -0.42 -29.10 -19.06
C LYS A 224 -1.85 -28.90 -19.55
N GLU A 225 -2.78 -28.53 -18.68
CA GLU A 225 -4.21 -28.77 -18.94
C GLU A 225 -5.03 -27.48 -19.11
N ASP A 226 -4.50 -26.28 -18.73
CA ASP A 226 -5.30 -25.06 -18.88
C ASP A 226 -5.69 -24.85 -20.36
N LYS A 227 -6.98 -24.59 -20.57
CA LYS A 227 -7.55 -24.36 -21.91
C LYS A 227 -6.93 -23.15 -22.63
N THR A 228 -6.36 -22.21 -21.88
CA THR A 228 -5.78 -20.97 -22.40
C THR A 228 -4.27 -21.07 -22.46
N TRP A 229 -3.70 -21.04 -23.65
CA TRP A 229 -2.26 -21.21 -23.85
C TRP A 229 -1.41 -20.15 -23.11
N TYR A 230 -1.93 -18.92 -22.92
CA TYR A 230 -1.25 -17.90 -22.13
C TYR A 230 -1.07 -18.33 -20.65
N VAL A 231 -2.06 -19.00 -20.08
CA VAL A 231 -1.99 -19.51 -18.70
C VAL A 231 -1.00 -20.65 -18.62
N ARG A 232 -1.05 -21.62 -19.58
CA ARG A 232 -0.05 -22.69 -19.66
C ARG A 232 1.37 -22.14 -19.79
N ASN A 233 1.58 -21.16 -20.70
CA ASN A 233 2.89 -20.56 -20.93
C ASN A 233 3.45 -19.86 -19.67
N GLU A 234 2.61 -19.15 -18.93
CA GLU A 234 3.02 -18.53 -17.66
C GLU A 234 3.37 -19.59 -16.62
N ALA A 235 2.53 -20.62 -16.48
CA ALA A 235 2.77 -21.70 -15.53
C ALA A 235 4.12 -22.41 -15.76
N VAL A 236 4.53 -22.62 -17.00
CA VAL A 236 5.85 -23.19 -17.35
C VAL A 236 6.99 -22.39 -16.73
N SER A 237 6.87 -21.07 -16.63
CA SER A 237 7.92 -20.20 -16.07
C SER A 237 8.10 -20.34 -14.55
N TYR A 238 7.17 -21.01 -13.87
CA TYR A 238 7.21 -21.29 -12.44
C TYR A 238 7.48 -22.76 -12.08
N ILE A 239 7.76 -23.62 -13.09
CA ILE A 239 8.11 -25.01 -12.85
C ILE A 239 9.61 -25.13 -12.57
N ASP A 240 9.94 -25.70 -11.40
CA ASP A 240 11.33 -25.93 -10.99
C ASP A 240 11.85 -27.32 -11.43
N ASP A 241 10.95 -28.30 -11.64
CA ASP A 241 11.30 -29.67 -11.99
C ASP A 241 11.62 -29.79 -13.48
N GLU A 242 12.86 -30.10 -13.81
CA GLU A 242 13.34 -30.24 -15.19
C GLU A 242 12.68 -31.41 -15.94
N LEU A 243 12.30 -32.50 -15.24
CA LEU A 243 11.61 -33.63 -15.88
C LEU A 243 10.22 -33.22 -16.38
N ARG A 244 9.51 -32.43 -15.59
CA ARG A 244 8.22 -31.84 -15.94
C ARG A 244 8.35 -30.85 -17.11
N LEU A 245 9.40 -30.04 -17.11
CA LEU A 245 9.70 -29.16 -18.26
C LEU A 245 9.99 -29.91 -19.54
N LYS A 246 10.75 -31.02 -19.47
CA LYS A 246 11.02 -31.91 -20.63
C LYS A 246 9.74 -32.53 -21.17
N GLU A 247 8.83 -32.95 -20.31
CA GLU A 247 7.54 -33.49 -20.76
C GLU A 247 6.75 -32.41 -21.51
N ILE A 248 6.60 -31.20 -20.97
CA ILE A 248 5.89 -30.11 -21.64
C ILE A 248 6.57 -29.73 -22.96
N ALA A 249 7.91 -29.66 -22.97
CA ALA A 249 8.68 -29.34 -24.16
C ALA A 249 8.46 -30.36 -25.31
N LYS A 250 8.10 -31.61 -25.00
CA LYS A 250 7.77 -32.64 -25.98
C LYS A 250 6.30 -32.68 -26.39
N THR A 251 5.39 -32.35 -25.46
CA THR A 251 3.98 -32.72 -25.63
C THR A 251 3.01 -31.54 -25.83
N ASP A 252 3.36 -30.31 -25.43
CA ASP A 252 2.43 -29.21 -25.63
C ASP A 252 2.24 -28.87 -27.12
N LEU A 253 0.97 -28.75 -27.51
CA LEU A 253 0.60 -28.46 -28.90
C LEU A 253 1.09 -27.09 -29.38
N HIS A 254 1.30 -26.14 -28.44
CA HIS A 254 1.66 -24.79 -28.78
C HIS A 254 3.18 -24.58 -28.76
N SER A 255 3.78 -24.31 -29.94
CA SER A 255 5.23 -24.16 -30.09
C SER A 255 5.88 -23.15 -29.15
N TRP A 256 5.19 -22.04 -28.80
CA TRP A 256 5.70 -21.06 -27.86
C TRP A 256 5.87 -21.62 -26.43
N ILE A 257 5.00 -22.55 -26.04
CA ILE A 257 5.09 -23.19 -24.71
C ILE A 257 6.28 -24.16 -24.72
N ARG A 258 6.45 -24.96 -25.77
CA ARG A 258 7.63 -25.81 -25.92
C ARG A 258 8.93 -25.00 -25.87
N VAL A 259 8.98 -23.88 -26.61
CA VAL A 259 10.13 -22.94 -26.53
C VAL A 259 10.35 -22.38 -25.11
N ASN A 260 9.30 -22.04 -24.42
CA ASN A 260 9.42 -21.51 -23.03
C ASN A 260 9.98 -22.58 -22.08
N ALA A 261 9.50 -23.82 -22.17
CA ALA A 261 10.04 -24.93 -21.40
C ALA A 261 11.53 -25.18 -21.68
N ILE A 262 11.94 -25.21 -22.97
CA ILE A 262 13.34 -25.40 -23.38
C ILE A 262 14.30 -24.37 -22.78
N LYS A 263 13.85 -23.13 -22.55
CA LYS A 263 14.68 -22.08 -21.96
C LYS A 263 15.14 -22.41 -20.54
N HIS A 264 14.39 -23.23 -19.83
CA HIS A 264 14.66 -23.62 -18.44
C HIS A 264 15.31 -24.99 -18.28
N ILE A 265 15.47 -25.76 -19.39
CA ILE A 265 16.11 -27.08 -19.40
C ILE A 265 17.64 -26.91 -19.51
N GLU A 266 18.40 -27.72 -18.75
CA GLU A 266 19.85 -27.75 -18.76
C GLU A 266 20.44 -29.04 -19.40
N ASP A 267 19.62 -30.07 -19.52
CA ASP A 267 20.03 -31.35 -20.16
C ASP A 267 20.32 -31.16 -21.66
N MET A 268 21.60 -31.10 -21.97
CA MET A 268 22.08 -30.91 -23.34
C MET A 268 21.69 -32.08 -24.29
N ALA A 269 21.61 -33.31 -23.77
CA ALA A 269 21.20 -34.46 -24.57
C ALA A 269 19.73 -34.34 -24.99
N PHE A 270 18.87 -33.90 -24.08
CA PHE A 270 17.48 -33.61 -24.39
C PHE A 270 17.34 -32.46 -25.39
N ILE A 271 18.12 -31.41 -25.24
CA ILE A 271 18.09 -30.25 -26.16
C ILE A 271 18.52 -30.67 -27.56
N LEU A 272 19.53 -31.55 -27.69
CA LEU A 272 19.95 -32.10 -28.97
C LEU A 272 18.83 -32.93 -29.62
N ASP A 273 18.16 -33.79 -28.86
CA ASP A 273 16.99 -34.54 -29.33
C ASP A 273 15.90 -33.61 -29.90
N VAL A 274 15.59 -32.50 -29.19
CA VAL A 274 14.62 -31.49 -29.66
C VAL A 274 15.07 -30.80 -30.94
N ILE A 275 16.37 -30.50 -31.10
CA ILE A 275 16.92 -29.89 -32.32
C ILE A 275 16.71 -30.83 -33.54
N GLU A 276 16.81 -32.12 -33.32
CA GLU A 276 16.66 -33.10 -34.38
C GLU A 276 15.20 -33.47 -34.68
N SER A 277 14.37 -33.57 -33.64
CA SER A 277 13.06 -34.22 -33.72
C SER A 277 11.84 -33.29 -33.73
N ASP A 278 11.92 -32.06 -33.19
CA ASP A 278 10.72 -31.19 -33.09
C ASP A 278 10.24 -30.79 -34.50
N GLU A 279 8.96 -30.95 -34.77
CA GLU A 279 8.34 -30.62 -36.06
C GLU A 279 8.44 -29.12 -36.39
N ASN A 280 8.42 -28.25 -35.38
CA ASN A 280 8.38 -26.81 -35.57
C ASN A 280 9.79 -26.19 -35.65
N ARG A 281 10.09 -25.58 -36.80
CA ARG A 281 11.39 -24.93 -37.04
C ARG A 281 11.76 -23.91 -35.94
N PHE A 282 10.80 -23.14 -35.47
CA PHE A 282 11.05 -22.12 -34.44
C PHE A 282 11.49 -22.74 -33.11
N VAL A 283 10.93 -23.89 -32.74
CA VAL A 283 11.33 -24.67 -31.56
C VAL A 283 12.77 -25.18 -31.73
N ARG A 284 13.09 -25.78 -32.88
CA ARG A 284 14.46 -26.28 -33.18
C ARG A 284 15.50 -25.16 -33.09
N GLU A 285 15.21 -23.98 -33.69
CA GLU A 285 16.15 -22.85 -33.64
C GLU A 285 16.31 -22.31 -32.22
N SER A 286 15.23 -22.25 -31.43
CA SER A 286 15.29 -21.85 -30.03
C SER A 286 16.11 -22.81 -29.16
N ALA A 287 16.00 -24.11 -29.42
CA ALA A 287 16.82 -25.15 -28.78
C ALA A 287 18.30 -24.98 -29.10
N LYS A 288 18.65 -24.68 -30.38
CA LYS A 288 20.06 -24.36 -30.75
C LYS A 288 20.62 -23.16 -29.98
N VAL A 289 19.81 -22.11 -29.82
CA VAL A 289 20.20 -20.92 -29.03
C VAL A 289 20.45 -21.30 -27.57
N ARG A 290 19.56 -22.13 -26.98
CA ARG A 290 19.74 -22.62 -25.61
C ARG A 290 21.01 -23.46 -25.46
N LEU A 291 21.25 -24.41 -26.37
CA LEU A 291 22.46 -25.25 -26.36
C LEU A 291 23.72 -24.39 -26.41
N LYS A 292 23.76 -23.38 -27.31
CA LYS A 292 24.90 -22.48 -27.42
C LYS A 292 25.14 -21.73 -26.09
N LYS A 293 24.08 -21.32 -25.43
CA LYS A 293 24.18 -20.61 -24.09
C LYS A 293 24.71 -21.54 -23.01
N LEU A 294 24.43 -22.83 -23.05
CA LEU A 294 24.94 -23.80 -22.07
C LEU A 294 26.42 -24.17 -22.27
N LEU A 295 26.91 -24.01 -23.52
CA LEU A 295 28.29 -24.31 -23.91
C LEU A 295 29.24 -23.07 -23.73
N SER A 296 28.70 -21.86 -23.50
CA SER A 296 29.46 -20.64 -23.32
C SER A 296 29.73 -20.34 -21.85
#